data_0a5756f9d61e299b8d52926b00272b47
#
_entry.id   0a5756f9d61e299b8d52926b00272b47
#
_cell.length_a   1.000
_cell.length_b   1.000
_cell.length_c   1.000
_cell.angle_alpha   90.00
_cell.angle_beta   90.00
_cell.angle_gamma   90.00
#
_symmetry.space_group_name_H-M   'P 1'
#
loop_
_entity.id
_entity.type
_entity.pdbx_description
1 polymer ?
#
loop_
_entity_poly.entity_id
_entity_poly.type
_entity_poly.pdbx_seq_one_letter_code
_entity_poly.pdbx_strand_id
1 'polypeptide(L)'
;MATLEGDDILYIARSATVERLISVDLSVGGRLPAYCTSMGRILLAALDDTSLREYLERADLKARTSRTLHDAESLFACIQQVRAQGWCVVDQELEQGLRSIAVPVYDASGQVLAALNVSTHVGRVTRSELEQRFLPILLAASRDLCHQLFG
;
A
#
# COMPACT_ATOMS: atom_id res chain seq x y z
N MET A 1 8.75 -2.49 -1.30
CA MET A 1 8.02 -3.62 -0.71
C MET A 1 7.99 -3.46 0.81
N ALA A 2 6.88 -3.78 1.42
CA ALA A 2 6.69 -3.63 2.86
C ALA A 2 5.84 -4.75 3.46
N THR A 3 5.95 -4.91 4.78
CA THR A 3 5.09 -5.77 5.61
C THR A 3 4.33 -4.93 6.62
N LEU A 4 3.28 -5.50 7.21
CA LEU A 4 2.54 -4.86 8.29
C LEU A 4 3.21 -5.14 9.62
N GLU A 5 3.47 -4.09 10.40
CA GLU A 5 4.01 -4.19 11.74
C GLU A 5 3.31 -3.20 12.68
N GLY A 6 2.49 -3.72 13.58
CA GLY A 6 1.61 -2.91 14.41
C GLY A 6 0.62 -2.12 13.54
N ASP A 7 0.61 -0.81 13.68
CA ASP A 7 -0.28 0.07 12.91
C ASP A 7 0.40 0.65 11.66
N ASP A 8 1.65 0.29 11.42
CA ASP A 8 2.47 0.82 10.34
C ASP A 8 2.84 -0.24 9.32
N ILE A 9 3.24 0.21 8.14
CA ILE A 9 4.03 -0.59 7.21
C ILE A 9 5.51 -0.44 7.53
N LEU A 10 6.24 -1.53 7.41
CA LEU A 10 7.69 -1.59 7.54
C LEU A 10 8.30 -1.88 6.17
N TYR A 11 9.15 -0.97 5.68
CA TYR A 11 9.85 -1.18 4.41
C TYR A 11 10.92 -2.26 4.55
N ILE A 12 10.82 -3.31 3.75
CA ILE A 12 11.76 -4.45 3.73
C ILE A 12 12.63 -4.48 2.48
N ALA A 13 12.21 -3.82 1.41
CA ALA A 13 13.00 -3.65 0.20
C ALA A 13 12.54 -2.39 -0.55
N ARG A 14 13.46 -1.72 -1.21
CA ARG A 14 13.14 -0.62 -2.13
C ARG A 14 14.17 -0.57 -3.26
N SER A 15 13.71 -0.09 -4.42
CA SER A 15 14.61 0.27 -5.51
C SER A 15 15.27 1.62 -5.20
N ALA A 16 16.55 1.75 -5.47
CA ALA A 16 17.23 3.04 -5.38
C ALA A 16 16.62 4.02 -6.38
N THR A 17 16.30 5.22 -5.91
CA THR A 17 15.85 6.33 -6.77
C THR A 17 16.66 7.57 -6.44
N VAL A 18 16.97 8.35 -7.47
CA VAL A 18 17.69 9.62 -7.33
C VAL A 18 16.77 10.74 -6.86
N GLU A 19 15.47 10.61 -7.15
CA GLU A 19 14.48 11.63 -6.83
C GLU A 19 13.69 11.26 -5.57
N ARG A 20 13.58 12.22 -4.65
CA ARG A 20 12.67 12.13 -3.51
C ARG A 20 11.24 12.38 -3.99
N LEU A 21 10.35 11.43 -3.74
CA LEU A 21 8.92 11.55 -4.02
C LEU A 21 8.14 12.06 -2.81
N ILE A 22 8.67 11.86 -1.60
CA ILE A 22 8.05 12.27 -0.34
C ILE A 22 9.05 13.06 0.50
N SER A 23 8.53 13.88 1.41
CA SER A 23 9.34 14.71 2.31
C SER A 23 10.15 13.88 3.32
N VAL A 24 9.71 12.66 3.62
CA VAL A 24 10.37 11.74 4.54
C VAL A 24 11.33 10.85 3.77
N ASP A 25 12.56 10.72 4.28
CA ASP A 25 13.54 9.79 3.73
C ASP A 25 13.17 8.35 4.14
N LEU A 26 12.72 7.56 3.16
CA LEU A 26 12.34 6.18 3.36
C LEU A 26 13.48 5.24 2.96
N SER A 27 14.08 4.62 3.94
CA SER A 27 15.02 3.52 3.77
C SER A 27 14.41 2.20 4.23
N VAL A 28 15.08 1.08 3.93
CA VAL A 28 14.74 -0.22 4.53
C VAL A 28 14.76 -0.07 6.06
N GLY A 29 13.71 -0.57 6.72
CA GLY A 29 13.46 -0.35 8.16
C GLY A 29 12.63 0.90 8.46
N GLY A 30 12.39 1.78 7.48
CA GLY A 30 11.50 2.93 7.64
C GLY A 30 10.03 2.50 7.77
N ARG A 31 9.23 3.33 8.43
CA ARG A 31 7.82 3.05 8.75
C ARG A 31 6.93 4.18 8.26
N LEU A 32 5.74 3.82 7.81
CA LEU A 32 4.65 4.74 7.47
C LEU A 32 3.32 4.19 7.98
N PRO A 33 2.33 5.05 8.25
CA PRO A 33 1.00 4.60 8.64
C PRO A 33 0.37 3.69 7.58
N ALA A 34 -0.27 2.60 7.99
CA ALA A 34 -0.89 1.68 7.05
C ALA A 34 -2.17 2.23 6.42
N TYR A 35 -2.99 2.96 7.17
CA TYR A 35 -4.32 3.40 6.71
C TYR A 35 -4.30 4.34 5.50
N CYS A 36 -3.23 5.10 5.29
CA CYS A 36 -3.12 6.11 4.24
C CYS A 36 -2.04 5.83 3.19
N THR A 37 -1.55 4.58 3.13
CA THR A 37 -0.58 4.11 2.14
C THR A 37 -1.17 3.00 1.29
N SER A 38 -0.76 2.91 0.03
CA SER A 38 -1.26 1.85 -0.87
C SER A 38 -0.85 0.46 -0.39
N MET A 39 0.40 0.28 0.00
CA MET A 39 0.88 -0.99 0.57
C MET A 39 0.17 -1.31 1.88
N GLY A 40 -0.07 -0.31 2.73
CA GLY A 40 -0.79 -0.49 3.99
C GLY A 40 -2.20 -1.01 3.79
N ARG A 41 -2.94 -0.46 2.84
CA ARG A 41 -4.31 -0.93 2.54
C ARG A 41 -4.35 -2.33 1.95
N ILE A 42 -3.35 -2.72 1.16
CA ILE A 42 -3.19 -4.11 0.71
C ILE A 42 -2.99 -5.05 1.92
N LEU A 43 -2.13 -4.68 2.84
CA LEU A 43 -1.83 -5.50 4.03
C LEU A 43 -3.01 -5.54 5.00
N LEU A 44 -3.70 -4.43 5.20
CA LEU A 44 -4.94 -4.37 6.00
C LEU A 44 -6.07 -5.21 5.37
N ALA A 45 -6.16 -5.23 4.04
CA ALA A 45 -7.14 -6.05 3.32
C ALA A 45 -6.92 -7.56 3.50
N ALA A 46 -5.70 -7.97 3.85
CA ALA A 46 -5.35 -9.36 4.15
C ALA A 46 -5.77 -9.81 5.57
N LEU A 47 -6.10 -8.87 6.46
CA LEU A 47 -6.61 -9.18 7.79
C LEU A 47 -8.07 -9.69 7.68
N ASP A 48 -8.48 -10.52 8.66
CA ASP A 48 -9.91 -10.79 8.85
C ASP A 48 -10.65 -9.53 9.32
N ASP A 49 -11.98 -9.54 9.23
CA ASP A 49 -12.79 -8.36 9.56
C ASP A 49 -12.66 -7.95 11.03
N THR A 50 -12.51 -8.90 11.94
CA THR A 50 -12.34 -8.61 13.39
C THR A 50 -11.04 -7.86 13.62
N SER A 51 -9.93 -8.37 13.11
CA SER A 51 -8.61 -7.73 13.22
C SER A 51 -8.57 -6.38 12.54
N LEU A 52 -9.22 -6.24 11.38
CA LEU A 52 -9.33 -4.96 10.68
C LEU A 52 -10.09 -3.92 11.51
N ARG A 53 -11.21 -4.30 12.11
CA ARG A 53 -11.97 -3.40 12.99
C ARG A 53 -11.17 -2.98 14.21
N GLU A 54 -10.49 -3.92 14.87
CA GLU A 54 -9.59 -3.62 15.98
C GLU A 54 -8.50 -2.62 15.59
N TYR A 55 -7.89 -2.79 14.39
CA TYR A 55 -6.94 -1.84 13.85
C TYR A 55 -7.55 -0.44 13.72
N LEU A 56 -8.71 -0.35 13.07
CA LEU A 56 -9.38 0.94 12.81
C LEU A 56 -9.83 1.67 14.09
N GLU A 57 -10.13 0.93 15.16
CA GLU A 57 -10.50 1.49 16.44
C GLU A 57 -9.31 2.05 17.23
N ARG A 58 -8.13 1.38 17.15
CA ARG A 58 -6.96 1.78 17.93
C ARG A 58 -6.02 2.73 17.19
N ALA A 59 -5.98 2.69 15.85
CA ALA A 59 -5.03 3.46 15.06
C ALA A 59 -5.34 4.95 15.13
N ASP A 60 -4.29 5.75 15.10
CA ASP A 60 -4.41 7.21 15.04
C ASP A 60 -4.66 7.66 13.59
N LEU A 61 -5.92 7.79 13.24
CA LEU A 61 -6.38 8.10 11.88
C LEU A 61 -6.35 9.61 11.60
N LYS A 62 -5.18 10.21 11.55
CA LYS A 62 -5.00 11.63 11.29
C LYS A 62 -5.29 12.01 9.83
N ALA A 63 -5.97 13.14 9.63
CA ALA A 63 -6.04 13.78 8.32
C ALA A 63 -4.68 14.42 8.00
N ARG A 64 -3.93 13.82 7.11
CA ARG A 64 -2.60 14.31 6.68
C ARG A 64 -2.68 15.28 5.52
N THR A 65 -3.70 15.12 4.70
CA THR A 65 -4.06 16.03 3.59
C THR A 65 -5.57 16.21 3.60
N SER A 66 -6.08 17.10 2.76
CA SER A 66 -7.53 17.25 2.56
C SER A 66 -8.19 16.01 1.94
N ARG A 67 -7.40 15.08 1.39
CA ARG A 67 -7.89 13.84 0.74
C ARG A 67 -7.80 12.60 1.61
N THR A 68 -7.12 12.66 2.75
CA THR A 68 -6.95 11.49 3.63
C THR A 68 -8.29 10.96 4.10
N LEU A 69 -8.57 9.66 3.84
CA LEU A 69 -9.62 8.95 4.55
C LEU A 69 -9.17 8.74 5.99
N HIS A 70 -9.91 9.29 6.95
CA HIS A 70 -9.53 9.30 8.36
C HIS A 70 -10.65 8.91 9.32
N ASP A 71 -11.70 8.28 8.85
CA ASP A 71 -12.74 7.67 9.68
C ASP A 71 -12.81 6.16 9.44
N ALA A 72 -13.15 5.41 10.50
CA ALA A 72 -13.15 3.96 10.49
C ALA A 72 -14.12 3.36 9.48
N GLU A 73 -15.30 3.94 9.31
CA GLU A 73 -16.34 3.41 8.41
C GLU A 73 -15.92 3.54 6.94
N SER A 74 -15.45 4.71 6.53
CA SER A 74 -14.98 4.95 5.16
C SER A 74 -13.75 4.09 4.83
N LEU A 75 -12.83 3.94 5.78
CA LEU A 75 -11.66 3.09 5.63
C LEU A 75 -12.04 1.62 5.53
N PHE A 76 -12.95 1.14 6.35
CA PHE A 76 -13.43 -0.23 6.29
C PHE A 76 -14.02 -0.55 4.91
N ALA A 77 -14.92 0.31 4.41
CA ALA A 77 -15.52 0.17 3.08
C ALA A 77 -14.46 0.19 1.97
N CYS A 78 -13.50 1.11 2.04
CA CYS A 78 -12.39 1.19 1.08
C CYS A 78 -11.54 -0.09 1.09
N ILE A 79 -11.21 -0.61 2.25
CA ILE A 79 -10.38 -1.82 2.39
C ILE A 79 -11.13 -3.06 1.92
N GLN A 80 -12.44 -3.15 2.13
CA GLN A 80 -13.27 -4.22 1.54
C GLN A 80 -13.22 -4.20 0.01
N GLN A 81 -13.26 -3.01 -0.59
CA GLN A 81 -13.11 -2.87 -2.04
C GLN A 81 -11.71 -3.29 -2.51
N VAL A 82 -10.66 -2.92 -1.81
CA VAL A 82 -9.29 -3.35 -2.08
C VAL A 82 -9.18 -4.87 -2.04
N ARG A 83 -9.77 -5.51 -1.03
CA ARG A 83 -9.83 -6.97 -0.91
C ARG A 83 -10.51 -7.62 -2.11
N ALA A 84 -11.61 -7.06 -2.57
CA ALA A 84 -12.37 -7.58 -3.70
C ALA A 84 -11.63 -7.43 -5.04
N GLN A 85 -10.94 -6.31 -5.26
CA GLN A 85 -10.26 -6.04 -6.54
C GLN A 85 -8.81 -6.54 -6.59
N GLY A 86 -8.14 -6.70 -5.46
CA GLY A 86 -6.77 -7.22 -5.37
C GLY A 86 -5.65 -6.22 -5.65
N TRP A 87 -5.93 -4.93 -5.65
CA TRP A 87 -4.96 -3.85 -5.80
C TRP A 87 -5.49 -2.56 -5.15
N CYS A 88 -4.61 -1.59 -4.92
CA CYS A 88 -4.99 -0.33 -4.27
C CYS A 88 -4.23 0.86 -4.86
N VAL A 89 -4.96 1.91 -5.21
CA VAL A 89 -4.40 3.25 -5.46
C VAL A 89 -4.69 4.15 -4.27
N VAL A 90 -3.66 4.84 -3.80
CA VAL A 90 -3.78 5.91 -2.81
C VAL A 90 -3.32 7.20 -3.47
N ASP A 91 -4.22 8.19 -3.53
CA ASP A 91 -4.03 9.42 -4.28
C ASP A 91 -3.97 10.62 -3.34
N GLN A 92 -2.76 11.06 -3.02
CA GLN A 92 -2.50 12.24 -2.20
C GLN A 92 -3.12 12.20 -0.79
N GLU A 93 -3.21 11.00 -0.20
CA GLU A 93 -3.73 10.84 1.16
C GLU A 93 -2.64 10.86 2.22
N LEU A 94 -1.42 10.39 1.90
CA LEU A 94 -0.26 10.48 2.79
C LEU A 94 0.38 11.87 2.71
N GLU A 95 0.58 12.34 1.51
CA GLU A 95 1.22 13.61 1.20
C GLU A 95 0.67 14.16 -0.11
N GLN A 96 0.45 15.46 -0.16
CA GLN A 96 0.01 16.14 -1.37
C GLN A 96 1.05 15.97 -2.48
N GLY A 97 0.60 15.66 -3.70
CA GLY A 97 1.47 15.43 -4.85
C GLY A 97 1.93 13.98 -5.00
N LEU A 98 1.77 13.14 -3.98
CA LEU A 98 2.15 11.72 -4.01
C LEU A 98 0.97 10.83 -4.37
N ARG A 99 1.16 10.00 -5.38
CA ARG A 99 0.20 8.96 -5.81
C ARG A 99 0.91 7.62 -5.91
N SER A 100 0.29 6.56 -5.43
CA SER A 100 0.87 5.22 -5.45
C SER A 100 -0.14 4.14 -5.78
N ILE A 101 0.34 3.05 -6.36
CA ILE A 101 -0.42 1.82 -6.58
C ILE A 101 0.33 0.65 -5.96
N ALA A 102 -0.40 -0.27 -5.32
CA ALA A 102 0.17 -1.45 -4.70
C ALA A 102 -0.61 -2.72 -5.03
N VAL A 103 0.10 -3.84 -4.99
CA VAL A 103 -0.43 -5.19 -5.15
C VAL A 103 0.10 -6.09 -4.02
N PRO A 104 -0.63 -7.16 -3.65
CA PRO A 104 -0.13 -8.13 -2.69
C PRO A 104 0.97 -9.02 -3.27
N VAL A 105 1.87 -9.47 -2.42
CA VAL A 105 2.83 -10.54 -2.67
C VAL A 105 2.44 -11.71 -1.79
N TYR A 106 2.24 -12.88 -2.39
CA TYR A 106 1.76 -14.07 -1.70
C TYR A 106 2.91 -15.02 -1.35
N ASP A 107 2.73 -15.76 -0.27
CA ASP A 107 3.56 -16.91 0.04
C ASP A 107 3.09 -18.19 -0.71
N ALA A 108 3.77 -19.31 -0.50
CA ALA A 108 3.43 -20.59 -1.12
C ALA A 108 2.04 -21.12 -0.72
N SER A 109 1.49 -20.68 0.41
CA SER A 109 0.16 -21.07 0.89
C SER A 109 -0.96 -20.18 0.33
N GLY A 110 -0.62 -19.13 -0.42
CA GLY A 110 -1.57 -18.15 -0.93
C GLY A 110 -1.94 -17.04 0.08
N GLN A 111 -1.22 -16.96 1.20
CA GLN A 111 -1.39 -15.86 2.16
C GLN A 111 -0.59 -14.64 1.73
N VAL A 112 -1.09 -13.45 2.04
CA VAL A 112 -0.37 -12.21 1.76
C VAL A 112 0.82 -12.08 2.71
N LEU A 113 2.02 -12.15 2.15
CA LEU A 113 3.28 -12.01 2.89
C LEU A 113 3.74 -10.56 2.98
N ALA A 114 3.56 -9.81 1.90
CA ALA A 114 4.04 -8.45 1.76
C ALA A 114 3.18 -7.69 0.74
N ALA A 115 3.43 -6.41 0.59
CA ALA A 115 2.89 -5.59 -0.50
C ALA A 115 4.02 -4.96 -1.31
N LEU A 116 3.80 -4.85 -2.62
CA LEU A 116 4.70 -4.24 -3.59
C LEU A 116 4.03 -3.01 -4.18
N ASN A 117 4.75 -1.89 -4.33
CA ASN A 117 4.19 -0.66 -4.86
C ASN A 117 5.09 0.04 -5.87
N VAL A 118 4.46 0.96 -6.60
CA VAL A 118 5.11 2.06 -7.31
C VAL A 118 4.50 3.36 -6.80
N SER A 119 5.35 4.31 -6.43
CA SER A 119 4.97 5.67 -6.06
C SER A 119 5.40 6.65 -7.14
N THR A 120 4.55 7.62 -7.42
CA THR A 120 4.77 8.62 -8.47
C THR A 120 4.33 9.99 -7.99
N HIS A 121 4.84 11.04 -8.65
CA HIS A 121 4.32 12.39 -8.49
C HIS A 121 3.11 12.59 -9.42
N VAL A 122 2.04 13.22 -8.93
CA VAL A 122 0.79 13.44 -9.70
C VAL A 122 1.00 14.24 -10.98
N GLY A 123 2.04 15.07 -11.04
CA GLY A 123 2.41 15.81 -12.24
C GLY A 123 3.07 14.98 -13.33
N ARG A 124 3.49 13.76 -13.05
CA ARG A 124 4.18 12.88 -14.00
C ARG A 124 3.34 11.72 -14.50
N VAL A 125 2.52 11.15 -13.63
CA VAL A 125 1.73 9.95 -13.93
C VAL A 125 0.32 10.14 -13.43
N THR A 126 -0.65 9.93 -14.31
CA THR A 126 -2.08 10.00 -13.97
C THR A 126 -2.52 8.72 -13.26
N ARG A 127 -3.68 8.78 -12.58
CA ARG A 127 -4.29 7.59 -11.99
C ARG A 127 -4.58 6.52 -13.04
N SER A 128 -5.10 6.93 -14.19
CA SER A 128 -5.39 6.03 -15.31
C SER A 128 -4.12 5.30 -15.80
N GLU A 129 -3.00 6.00 -15.90
CA GLU A 129 -1.73 5.38 -16.27
C GLU A 129 -1.24 4.37 -15.23
N LEU A 130 -1.42 4.65 -13.93
CA LEU A 130 -1.12 3.68 -12.87
C LEU A 130 -1.94 2.40 -13.05
N GLU A 131 -3.23 2.53 -13.28
CA GLU A 131 -4.13 1.37 -13.41
C GLU A 131 -3.93 0.61 -14.72
N GLN A 132 -3.71 1.30 -15.83
CA GLN A 132 -3.62 0.66 -17.15
C GLN A 132 -2.21 0.19 -17.51
N ARG A 133 -1.18 0.93 -17.11
CA ARG A 133 0.20 0.66 -17.49
C ARG A 133 1.02 0.01 -16.40
N PHE A 134 0.94 0.51 -15.17
CA PHE A 134 1.79 0.03 -14.07
C PHE A 134 1.20 -1.20 -13.37
N LEU A 135 -0.11 -1.29 -13.23
CA LEU A 135 -0.74 -2.43 -12.55
C LEU A 135 -0.39 -3.78 -13.17
N PRO A 136 -0.46 -4.00 -14.50
CA PRO A 136 -0.06 -5.27 -15.09
C PRO A 136 1.41 -5.62 -14.80
N ILE A 137 2.30 -4.63 -14.79
CA ILE A 137 3.73 -4.82 -14.49
C ILE A 137 3.92 -5.24 -13.02
N LEU A 138 3.23 -4.58 -12.09
CA LEU A 138 3.28 -4.93 -10.67
C LEU A 138 2.73 -6.33 -10.39
N LEU A 139 1.63 -6.70 -11.04
CA LEU A 139 1.05 -8.05 -10.90
C LEU A 139 2.00 -9.13 -11.42
N ALA A 140 2.69 -8.88 -12.54
CA ALA A 140 3.72 -9.78 -13.06
C ALA A 140 4.91 -9.89 -12.09
N ALA A 141 5.42 -8.76 -11.62
CA ALA A 141 6.52 -8.74 -10.66
C ALA A 141 6.18 -9.45 -9.35
N SER A 142 4.94 -9.31 -8.85
CA SER A 142 4.48 -10.03 -7.67
C SER A 142 4.49 -11.54 -7.87
N ARG A 143 4.02 -12.03 -9.02
CA ARG A 143 4.06 -13.46 -9.37
C ARG A 143 5.49 -13.97 -9.47
N ASP A 144 6.37 -13.22 -10.11
CA ASP A 144 7.78 -13.59 -10.26
C ASP A 144 8.48 -13.68 -8.89
N LEU A 145 8.21 -12.73 -7.99
CA LEU A 145 8.71 -12.78 -6.62
C LEU A 145 8.24 -14.03 -5.87
N CYS A 146 6.95 -14.35 -5.98
CA CYS A 146 6.39 -15.56 -5.37
C CYS A 146 7.12 -16.80 -5.88
N HIS A 147 7.34 -16.91 -7.19
CA HIS A 147 8.07 -18.01 -7.82
C HIS A 147 9.52 -18.10 -7.36
N GLN A 148 10.22 -16.97 -7.26
CA GLN A 148 11.63 -16.95 -6.85
C GLN A 148 11.82 -17.27 -5.38
N LEU A 149 10.87 -16.89 -4.52
CA LEU A 149 10.99 -17.11 -3.08
C LEU A 149 10.51 -18.50 -2.64
N PHE A 150 9.55 -19.10 -3.35
CA PHE A 150 8.84 -20.31 -2.90
C PHE A 150 8.69 -21.38 -3.98
N GLY A 151 9.05 -21.11 -5.21
CA GLY A 151 9.01 -22.05 -6.34
C GLY A 151 10.26 -22.89 -6.41
#